data_ac5e6d1d59eb790dd37c24330bb7e2d8
#
_entry.id   ac5e6d1d59eb790dd37c24330bb7e2d8
#
_cell.length_a   1.000
_cell.length_b   1.000
_cell.length_c   1.000
_cell.angle_alpha   90.00
_cell.angle_beta   90.00
_cell.angle_gamma   90.00
#
_symmetry.space_group_name_H-M   'P 1'
#
loop_
_entity.id
_entity.type
_entity.pdbx_description
1 polymer ?
#
loop_
_entity_poly.entity_id
_entity_poly.type
_entity_poly.pdbx_seq_one_letter_code
_entity_poly.pdbx_strand_id
1 'polypeptide(L)'
;DIGMVQMMMPAKGGTLTIRSDTVRYDMGELVPGEWESMTGTCFSGGCNPAGGKPRATGSLIAAAWDNGVWAFDIGTTPIGFHYTDITGALSYSFNWGDTSLTAEAYRRAKDASLLAYGGQRDPATGKWWGGVRRTGVSLSASRDDGTGIGLWGKISAETIRGRNVADNTSWQAMGTAYTRLISKPNHEFTPSFFVMLWGFDKDLSGYTFGQGGYYSPQRYVGFNISLNDTGRTENWTWRVTATAGRSYAKTEGIARYPLPGSIPAWQKPNMSDLTSVSSTSADWSNSWSVQANLERRLGSHVSVGAAA
;
A
#
# COMPACT_ATOMS: atom_id res chain seq x y z
N ASP A 1 -0.93 -15.07 -4.80
CA ASP A 1 -0.10 -16.05 -4.09
C ASP A 1 1.23 -15.41 -3.77
N ILE A 2 1.67 -15.48 -2.52
CA ILE A 2 2.95 -14.96 -2.06
C ILE A 2 3.68 -16.09 -1.34
N GLY A 3 4.90 -16.39 -1.78
CA GLY A 3 5.85 -17.24 -1.07
C GLY A 3 6.99 -16.37 -0.56
N MET A 4 7.40 -16.52 0.70
CA MET A 4 8.48 -15.75 1.30
C MET A 4 9.53 -16.69 1.92
N VAL A 5 10.80 -16.41 1.64
CA VAL A 5 11.94 -17.00 2.34
C VAL A 5 12.79 -15.85 2.90
N GLN A 6 13.10 -15.94 4.19
CA GLN A 6 13.88 -14.93 4.89
C GLN A 6 14.95 -15.59 5.76
N MET A 7 16.15 -15.02 5.76
CA MET A 7 17.25 -15.37 6.63
C MET A 7 17.68 -14.13 7.41
N MET A 8 17.87 -14.27 8.71
CA MET A 8 18.35 -13.21 9.60
C MET A 8 19.62 -13.66 10.30
N MET A 9 20.61 -12.78 10.38
CA MET A 9 21.86 -13.06 11.04
C MET A 9 22.43 -11.81 11.73
N PRO A 10 23.12 -11.93 12.87
CA PRO A 10 23.85 -10.83 13.46
C PRO A 10 24.98 -10.34 12.55
N ALA A 11 25.10 -9.02 12.38
CA ALA A 11 26.16 -8.41 11.57
C ALA A 11 26.50 -7.00 12.08
N LYS A 12 27.76 -6.76 12.42
CA LYS A 12 28.32 -5.43 12.78
C LYS A 12 27.46 -4.62 13.75
N GLY A 13 27.08 -5.23 14.87
CA GLY A 13 26.27 -4.56 15.91
C GLY A 13 24.79 -4.34 15.55
N GLY A 14 24.31 -5.01 14.53
CA GLY A 14 22.93 -5.02 14.09
C GLY A 14 22.50 -6.38 13.55
N THR A 15 21.38 -6.41 12.86
CA THR A 15 20.81 -7.59 12.21
C THR A 15 20.80 -7.40 10.71
N LEU A 16 21.43 -8.32 9.98
CA LEU A 16 21.30 -8.42 8.52
C LEU A 16 20.16 -9.36 8.18
N THR A 17 19.27 -8.92 7.34
CA THR A 17 18.15 -9.70 6.81
C THR A 17 18.30 -9.84 5.30
N ILE A 18 18.21 -11.07 4.79
CA ILE A 18 18.14 -11.36 3.36
C ILE A 18 16.76 -11.99 3.11
N ARG A 19 16.04 -11.51 2.11
CA ARG A 19 14.67 -11.91 1.83
C ARG A 19 14.46 -12.12 0.34
N SER A 20 13.67 -13.15 0.00
CA SER A 20 13.16 -13.37 -1.35
C SER A 20 11.67 -13.67 -1.26
N ASP A 21 10.87 -12.93 -2.04
CA ASP A 21 9.42 -13.14 -2.12
C ASP A 21 9.04 -13.49 -3.56
N THR A 22 8.23 -14.50 -3.72
CA THR A 22 7.60 -14.82 -5.01
C THR A 22 6.19 -14.26 -5.01
N VAL A 23 5.88 -13.43 -6.01
CA VAL A 23 4.62 -12.71 -6.14
C VAL A 23 3.98 -13.09 -7.46
N ARG A 24 2.69 -13.36 -7.43
CA ARG A 24 1.87 -13.60 -8.60
C ARG A 24 0.68 -12.65 -8.61
N TYR A 25 0.55 -11.92 -9.70
CA TYR A 25 -0.64 -11.13 -10.03
C TYR A 25 -1.43 -11.83 -11.13
N ASP A 26 -2.74 -11.91 -10.96
CA ASP A 26 -3.70 -12.38 -11.95
C ASP A 26 -4.87 -11.38 -11.95
N MET A 27 -5.06 -10.67 -13.05
CA MET A 27 -6.13 -9.68 -13.19
C MET A 27 -7.45 -10.29 -13.69
N GLY A 28 -7.50 -11.60 -13.83
CA GLY A 28 -8.66 -12.27 -14.41
C GLY A 28 -8.74 -12.14 -15.94
N GLU A 29 -9.90 -12.51 -16.48
CA GLU A 29 -10.16 -12.45 -17.92
C GLU A 29 -10.69 -11.07 -18.30
N LEU A 30 -10.06 -10.46 -19.30
CA LEU A 30 -10.59 -9.26 -19.92
C LEU A 30 -11.75 -9.67 -20.83
N VAL A 31 -12.97 -9.37 -20.43
CA VAL A 31 -14.16 -9.67 -21.22
C VAL A 31 -14.25 -8.66 -22.38
N PRO A 32 -14.27 -9.11 -23.64
CA PRO A 32 -14.44 -8.21 -24.78
C PRO A 32 -15.73 -7.39 -24.66
N GLY A 33 -15.64 -6.10 -24.94
CA GLY A 33 -16.75 -5.13 -24.89
C GLY A 33 -16.87 -4.34 -23.59
N GLU A 34 -16.57 -4.94 -22.43
CA GLU A 34 -16.64 -4.21 -21.15
C GLU A 34 -15.34 -3.45 -20.83
N TRP A 35 -14.19 -4.00 -21.21
CA TRP A 35 -12.87 -3.48 -20.89
C TRP A 35 -12.25 -2.62 -21.99
N GLU A 36 -12.78 -2.68 -23.20
CA GLU A 36 -12.23 -1.94 -24.35
C GLU A 36 -12.17 -0.43 -24.12
N SER A 37 -13.13 0.11 -23.37
CA SER A 37 -13.17 1.53 -23.02
C SER A 37 -12.41 1.89 -21.75
N MET A 38 -11.92 0.90 -20.98
CA MET A 38 -11.34 1.10 -19.64
C MET A 38 -9.86 0.81 -19.54
N THR A 39 -9.24 0.22 -20.59
CA THR A 39 -7.84 -0.25 -20.52
C THR A 39 -7.03 0.22 -21.72
N GLY A 40 -5.84 0.76 -21.48
CA GLY A 40 -4.90 1.21 -22.51
C GLY A 40 -5.45 2.33 -23.35
N THR A 41 -5.22 2.26 -24.67
CA THR A 41 -5.75 3.21 -25.66
C THR A 41 -6.96 2.64 -26.41
N CYS A 42 -7.59 1.61 -25.87
CA CYS A 42 -8.78 1.02 -26.44
C CYS A 42 -10.01 1.94 -26.29
N PHE A 43 -10.72 2.16 -27.40
CA PHE A 43 -12.03 2.84 -27.42
C PHE A 43 -13.03 1.98 -28.16
N SER A 44 -14.31 2.26 -27.97
CA SER A 44 -15.41 1.46 -28.51
C SER A 44 -15.22 1.13 -30.00
N GLY A 45 -15.04 -0.14 -30.32
CA GLY A 45 -14.94 -0.70 -31.67
C GLY A 45 -13.52 -0.80 -32.26
N GLY A 46 -12.47 -0.42 -31.53
CA GLY A 46 -11.12 -0.30 -32.09
C GLY A 46 -10.06 -1.29 -31.59
N CYS A 47 -10.33 -2.05 -30.55
CA CYS A 47 -9.40 -3.07 -30.06
C CYS A 47 -10.02 -4.45 -30.15
N ASN A 48 -9.29 -5.36 -30.74
CA ASN A 48 -9.48 -6.76 -30.48
C ASN A 48 -8.48 -7.15 -29.37
N PRO A 49 -8.83 -7.11 -28.08
CA PRO A 49 -8.00 -7.72 -27.08
C PRO A 49 -7.97 -9.19 -27.44
N ALA A 50 -6.93 -9.65 -28.12
CA ALA A 50 -6.65 -11.05 -28.22
C ALA A 50 -6.75 -11.59 -26.78
N GLY A 51 -7.87 -12.26 -26.48
CA GLY A 51 -8.31 -12.63 -25.14
C GLY A 51 -7.15 -13.02 -24.24
N GLY A 52 -6.75 -12.13 -23.36
CA GLY A 52 -5.61 -12.31 -22.52
C GLY A 52 -6.02 -12.16 -21.05
N LYS A 53 -5.58 -13.09 -20.23
CA LYS A 53 -5.58 -12.93 -18.78
C LYS A 53 -4.26 -12.27 -18.41
N PRO A 54 -4.20 -10.92 -18.16
CA PRO A 54 -2.96 -10.30 -17.76
C PRO A 54 -2.46 -10.92 -16.45
N ARG A 55 -1.34 -11.62 -16.54
CA ARG A 55 -0.70 -12.30 -15.42
C ARG A 55 0.76 -11.96 -15.40
N ALA A 56 1.32 -11.89 -14.21
CA ALA A 56 2.76 -11.83 -14.03
C ALA A 56 3.14 -12.61 -12.78
N THR A 57 4.24 -13.34 -12.87
CA THR A 57 4.87 -14.00 -11.74
C THR A 57 6.33 -13.59 -11.72
N GLY A 58 6.85 -13.27 -10.56
CA GLY A 58 8.24 -12.88 -10.41
C GLY A 58 8.68 -12.98 -8.97
N SER A 59 9.99 -12.93 -8.74
CA SER A 59 10.57 -12.98 -7.41
C SER A 59 11.38 -11.71 -7.15
N LEU A 60 11.15 -11.05 -6.02
CA LEU A 60 11.98 -9.97 -5.53
C LEU A 60 13.11 -10.52 -4.64
N ILE A 61 14.21 -9.79 -4.58
CA ILE A 61 15.31 -10.06 -3.66
C ILE A 61 15.58 -8.75 -2.92
N ALA A 62 15.78 -8.83 -1.61
CA ALA A 62 16.11 -7.69 -0.77
C ALA A 62 17.10 -8.06 0.31
N ALA A 63 17.94 -7.09 0.68
CA ALA A 63 18.81 -7.14 1.85
C ALA A 63 18.54 -5.90 2.71
N ALA A 64 18.50 -6.08 4.02
CA ALA A 64 18.30 -5.00 4.99
C ALA A 64 19.26 -5.18 6.17
N TRP A 65 19.68 -4.08 6.75
CA TRP A 65 20.46 -4.06 7.99
C TRP A 65 19.90 -3.01 8.93
N ASP A 66 19.84 -3.35 10.22
CA ASP A 66 19.27 -2.49 11.26
C ASP A 66 20.05 -2.72 12.57
N ASN A 67 20.42 -1.60 13.24
CA ASN A 67 21.05 -1.61 14.56
C ASN A 67 20.25 -0.82 15.62
N GLY A 68 18.99 -0.47 15.32
CA GLY A 68 18.10 0.30 16.19
C GLY A 68 18.29 1.82 16.07
N VAL A 69 19.42 2.32 15.53
CA VAL A 69 19.67 3.74 15.24
C VAL A 69 19.64 4.00 13.74
N TRP A 70 20.37 3.22 13.00
CA TRP A 70 20.39 3.23 11.54
C TRP A 70 19.76 1.99 10.99
N ALA A 71 18.88 2.14 10.02
CA ALA A 71 18.42 1.04 9.21
C ALA A 71 18.50 1.41 7.73
N PHE A 72 18.90 0.45 6.90
CA PHE A 72 18.85 0.61 5.46
C PHE A 72 18.41 -0.70 4.81
N ASP A 73 17.77 -0.59 3.68
CA ASP A 73 17.46 -1.72 2.83
C ASP A 73 17.69 -1.38 1.36
N ILE A 74 17.96 -2.41 0.59
CA ILE A 74 18.02 -2.37 -0.86
C ILE A 74 17.43 -3.66 -1.41
N GLY A 75 16.66 -3.54 -2.49
CA GLY A 75 16.06 -4.70 -3.14
C GLY A 75 15.58 -4.38 -4.53
N THR A 76 14.91 -5.34 -5.14
CA THR A 76 14.30 -5.20 -6.45
C THR A 76 12.78 -5.31 -6.36
N THR A 77 12.06 -4.78 -7.33
CA THR A 77 10.71 -5.24 -7.62
C THR A 77 10.80 -6.61 -8.28
N PRO A 78 9.69 -7.37 -8.40
CA PRO A 78 9.78 -8.75 -8.88
C PRO A 78 10.48 -8.86 -10.24
N ILE A 79 11.56 -9.60 -10.25
CA ILE A 79 12.25 -10.07 -11.46
C ILE A 79 11.33 -11.08 -12.13
N GLY A 80 11.07 -10.89 -13.43
CA GLY A 80 10.05 -11.67 -14.17
C GLY A 80 8.82 -10.82 -14.53
N PHE A 81 8.64 -9.64 -13.91
CA PHE A 81 7.71 -8.63 -14.41
C PHE A 81 8.37 -7.82 -15.54
N HIS A 82 7.55 -7.17 -16.37
CA HIS A 82 8.11 -6.39 -17.49
C HIS A 82 9.03 -5.26 -17.01
N TYR A 83 8.62 -4.57 -15.95
CA TYR A 83 9.44 -3.54 -15.32
C TYR A 83 9.99 -4.01 -13.99
N THR A 84 11.30 -4.19 -13.93
CA THR A 84 12.04 -4.44 -12.71
C THR A 84 12.84 -3.18 -12.34
N ASP A 85 12.73 -2.76 -11.08
CA ASP A 85 13.40 -1.57 -10.56
C ASP A 85 14.06 -1.83 -9.21
N ILE A 86 15.03 -1.01 -8.88
CA ILE A 86 15.66 -1.00 -7.55
C ILE A 86 14.78 -0.20 -6.59
N THR A 87 14.58 -0.75 -5.40
CA THR A 87 13.91 -0.15 -4.25
C THR A 87 14.86 -0.08 -3.08
N GLY A 88 14.59 0.75 -2.11
CA GLY A 88 15.40 0.83 -0.89
C GLY A 88 14.95 1.97 0.01
N ALA A 89 15.49 1.99 1.21
CA ALA A 89 15.33 3.08 2.17
C ALA A 89 16.57 3.21 3.05
N LEU A 90 16.70 4.40 3.62
CA LEU A 90 17.63 4.73 4.69
C LEU A 90 16.83 5.43 5.78
N SER A 91 16.93 4.97 7.01
CA SER A 91 16.32 5.60 8.17
C SER A 91 17.32 5.84 9.29
N TYR A 92 17.04 6.88 10.03
CA TYR A 92 17.80 7.29 11.22
C TYR A 92 16.84 7.54 12.37
N SER A 93 17.04 6.84 13.48
CA SER A 93 16.23 6.93 14.70
C SER A 93 17.04 7.59 15.82
N PHE A 94 16.40 8.52 16.52
CA PHE A 94 17.00 9.22 17.65
C PHE A 94 15.93 9.58 18.68
N ASN A 95 16.34 9.80 19.91
CA ASN A 95 15.44 10.22 20.99
C ASN A 95 15.59 11.70 21.27
N TRP A 96 14.47 12.39 21.45
CA TRP A 96 14.39 13.75 21.93
C TRP A 96 13.52 13.77 23.21
N GLY A 97 14.18 13.78 24.36
CA GLY A 97 13.53 13.50 25.63
C GLY A 97 12.88 12.11 25.63
N ASP A 98 11.61 12.04 25.97
CA ASP A 98 10.83 10.81 26.02
C ASP A 98 10.21 10.43 24.64
N THR A 99 10.55 11.16 23.60
CA THR A 99 9.99 10.94 22.26
C THR A 99 11.03 10.30 21.35
N SER A 100 10.71 9.15 20.78
CA SER A 100 11.51 8.53 19.73
C SER A 100 11.11 9.11 18.37
N LEU A 101 12.09 9.56 17.61
CA LEU A 101 11.93 10.16 16.28
C LEU A 101 12.64 9.29 15.25
N THR A 102 12.02 9.07 14.10
CA THR A 102 12.65 8.38 12.97
C THR A 102 12.42 9.17 11.68
N ALA A 103 13.52 9.57 11.05
CA ALA A 103 13.52 10.15 9.70
C ALA A 103 13.88 9.06 8.69
N GLU A 104 13.16 8.99 7.57
CA GLU A 104 13.36 8.00 6.52
C GLU A 104 13.34 8.68 5.15
N ALA A 105 14.27 8.28 4.28
CA ALA A 105 14.22 8.54 2.84
C ALA A 105 14.09 7.21 2.11
N TYR A 106 13.18 7.12 1.14
CA TYR A 106 12.86 5.83 0.52
C TYR A 106 12.49 5.94 -0.96
N ARG A 107 12.67 4.81 -1.65
CA ARG A 107 12.14 4.53 -2.97
C ARG A 107 11.44 3.17 -2.93
N ARG A 108 10.14 3.15 -3.15
CA ARG A 108 9.28 1.97 -3.06
C ARG A 108 8.43 1.80 -4.31
N ALA A 109 8.01 0.58 -4.60
CA ALA A 109 7.02 0.34 -5.63
C ALA A 109 5.61 0.70 -5.15
N LYS A 110 4.71 1.02 -6.09
CA LYS A 110 3.27 0.96 -5.89
C LYS A 110 2.80 -0.43 -6.33
N ASP A 111 2.30 -1.21 -5.40
CA ASP A 111 1.90 -2.61 -5.57
C ASP A 111 0.37 -2.81 -5.63
N ALA A 112 -0.38 -1.72 -5.82
CA ALA A 112 -1.84 -1.72 -5.82
C ALA A 112 -2.47 -2.54 -6.96
N SER A 113 -1.77 -2.69 -8.08
CA SER A 113 -2.24 -3.44 -9.24
C SER A 113 -1.06 -3.97 -10.06
N LEU A 114 -1.32 -4.89 -10.99
CA LEU A 114 -0.29 -5.36 -11.94
C LEU A 114 0.27 -4.19 -12.76
N LEU A 115 -0.60 -3.26 -13.22
CA LEU A 115 -0.19 -2.06 -13.93
C LEU A 115 0.78 -1.22 -13.08
N ALA A 116 0.40 -0.90 -11.85
CA ALA A 116 1.22 -0.10 -10.96
C ALA A 116 2.54 -0.79 -10.62
N TYR A 117 2.53 -2.08 -10.36
CA TYR A 117 3.69 -2.81 -9.86
C TYR A 117 4.67 -3.21 -10.96
N GLY A 118 4.18 -3.88 -11.99
CA GLY A 118 5.00 -4.52 -13.02
C GLY A 118 4.85 -3.96 -14.43
N GLY A 119 3.84 -3.12 -14.64
CA GLY A 119 3.46 -2.62 -15.96
C GLY A 119 2.53 -3.55 -16.71
N GLN A 120 1.89 -2.99 -17.73
CA GLN A 120 0.95 -3.66 -18.61
C GLN A 120 1.20 -3.27 -20.06
N ARG A 121 0.89 -4.17 -20.99
CA ARG A 121 0.98 -3.91 -22.42
C ARG A 121 -0.35 -3.36 -22.94
N ASP A 122 -0.29 -2.23 -23.62
CA ASP A 122 -1.46 -1.67 -24.31
C ASP A 122 -1.88 -2.59 -25.46
N PRO A 123 -3.11 -3.13 -25.44
CA PRO A 123 -3.55 -4.06 -26.47
C PRO A 123 -3.60 -3.43 -27.87
N ALA A 124 -3.82 -2.13 -27.96
CA ALA A 124 -3.96 -1.44 -29.23
C ALA A 124 -2.62 -1.05 -29.85
N THR A 125 -1.70 -0.47 -29.07
CA THR A 125 -0.41 0.01 -29.59
C THR A 125 0.74 -0.97 -29.39
N GLY A 126 0.55 -1.96 -28.50
CA GLY A 126 1.62 -2.83 -28.05
C GLY A 126 2.63 -2.17 -27.11
N LYS A 127 2.48 -0.89 -26.81
CA LYS A 127 3.35 -0.18 -25.87
C LYS A 127 3.13 -0.63 -24.43
N TRP A 128 4.20 -0.66 -23.66
CA TRP A 128 4.13 -0.93 -22.23
C TRP A 128 4.02 0.39 -21.44
N TRP A 129 3.19 0.39 -20.40
CA TRP A 129 3.10 1.48 -19.44
C TRP A 129 2.93 0.95 -18.01
N GLY A 130 3.14 1.78 -16.99
CA GLY A 130 3.03 1.39 -15.58
C GLY A 130 4.38 1.29 -14.89
N GLY A 131 4.54 0.31 -14.01
CA GLY A 131 5.76 0.18 -13.23
C GLY A 131 6.01 1.41 -12.35
N VAL A 132 5.05 1.76 -11.50
CA VAL A 132 5.01 3.00 -10.75
C VAL A 132 5.87 2.90 -9.49
N ARG A 133 6.69 3.92 -9.25
CA ARG A 133 7.56 4.04 -8.06
C ARG A 133 7.22 5.33 -7.33
N ARG A 134 7.28 5.27 -6.01
CA ARG A 134 7.22 6.43 -5.12
C ARG A 134 8.58 6.66 -4.48
N THR A 135 9.06 7.88 -4.53
CA THR A 135 10.29 8.33 -3.87
C THR A 135 9.93 9.45 -2.93
N GLY A 136 10.27 9.33 -1.68
CA GLY A 136 9.81 10.26 -0.67
C GLY A 136 10.64 10.27 0.59
N VAL A 137 10.20 11.12 1.49
CA VAL A 137 10.73 11.23 2.85
C VAL A 137 9.60 11.12 3.84
N SER A 138 9.90 10.64 5.03
CA SER A 138 8.95 10.62 6.13
C SER A 138 9.63 10.94 7.46
N LEU A 139 8.85 11.49 8.38
CA LEU A 139 9.21 11.68 9.78
C LEU A 139 8.13 11.04 10.63
N SER A 140 8.52 10.16 11.53
CA SER A 140 7.63 9.59 12.54
C SER A 140 8.10 9.92 13.94
N ALA A 141 7.16 10.04 14.86
CA ALA A 141 7.39 10.28 16.27
C ALA A 141 6.55 9.30 17.09
N SER A 142 7.11 8.79 18.18
CA SER A 142 6.37 7.97 19.14
C SER A 142 6.76 8.34 20.56
N ARG A 143 5.78 8.38 21.44
CA ARG A 143 5.94 8.57 22.88
C ARG A 143 5.03 7.63 23.62
N ASP A 144 5.59 6.80 24.48
CA ASP A 144 4.85 5.88 25.35
C ASP A 144 5.70 5.61 26.58
N ASP A 145 5.27 6.12 27.71
CA ASP A 145 5.89 5.88 29.02
C ASP A 145 5.34 4.65 29.76
N GLY A 146 4.40 3.94 29.13
CA GLY A 146 3.75 2.74 29.69
C GLY A 146 2.62 3.01 30.67
N THR A 147 2.41 4.26 31.12
CA THR A 147 1.47 4.61 32.19
C THR A 147 0.35 5.55 31.80
N GLY A 148 0.52 6.31 30.75
CA GLY A 148 -0.43 7.34 30.30
C GLY A 148 -1.01 7.08 28.93
N ILE A 149 -1.08 8.16 28.16
CA ILE A 149 -1.50 8.11 26.78
C ILE A 149 -0.26 7.89 25.90
N GLY A 150 -0.24 6.79 25.18
CA GLY A 150 0.72 6.54 24.12
C GLY A 150 0.32 7.29 22.88
N LEU A 151 1.29 7.93 22.22
CA LEU A 151 1.12 8.69 21.00
C LEU A 151 2.08 8.18 19.93
N TRP A 152 1.58 8.05 18.71
CA TRP A 152 2.38 7.82 17.53
C TRP A 152 1.88 8.68 16.38
N GLY A 153 2.80 9.17 15.55
CA GLY A 153 2.44 9.92 14.35
C GLY A 153 3.49 9.78 13.27
N LYS A 154 3.06 9.95 12.02
CA LYS A 154 3.93 9.95 10.84
C LYS A 154 3.42 10.96 9.82
N ILE A 155 4.35 11.71 9.23
CA ILE A 155 4.11 12.53 8.05
C ILE A 155 5.02 12.06 6.93
N SER A 156 4.57 12.17 5.69
CA SER A 156 5.38 11.86 4.51
C SER A 156 5.00 12.71 3.30
N ALA A 157 5.97 12.90 2.42
CA ALA A 157 5.78 13.52 1.11
C ALA A 157 6.52 12.70 0.06
N GLU A 158 5.88 12.50 -1.10
CA GLU A 158 6.34 11.60 -2.15
C GLU A 158 6.18 12.21 -3.54
N THR A 159 7.12 11.91 -4.40
CA THR A 159 6.96 11.99 -5.86
C THR A 159 6.70 10.60 -6.41
N ILE A 160 5.77 10.51 -7.35
CA ILE A 160 5.30 9.24 -7.90
C ILE A 160 5.50 9.26 -9.40
N ARG A 161 6.23 8.30 -9.93
CA ARG A 161 6.57 8.22 -11.34
C ARG A 161 6.46 6.79 -11.86
N GLY A 162 6.02 6.67 -13.12
CA GLY A 162 5.97 5.40 -13.83
C GLY A 162 6.36 5.59 -15.29
N ARG A 163 6.56 4.50 -16.01
CA ARG A 163 6.88 4.55 -17.44
C ARG A 163 5.59 4.76 -18.24
N ASN A 164 5.56 5.81 -19.05
CA ASN A 164 4.34 6.23 -19.77
C ASN A 164 3.13 6.41 -18.84
N VAL A 165 3.35 6.89 -17.63
CA VAL A 165 2.36 7.26 -16.62
C VAL A 165 2.56 8.73 -16.28
N ALA A 166 1.50 9.48 -16.09
CA ALA A 166 1.59 10.87 -15.66
C ALA A 166 2.27 10.97 -14.29
N ASP A 167 3.17 11.93 -14.12
CA ASP A 167 3.82 12.21 -12.84
C ASP A 167 2.79 12.69 -11.83
N ASN A 168 2.96 12.28 -10.58
CA ASN A 168 2.09 12.64 -9.47
C ASN A 168 2.91 12.95 -8.22
N THR A 169 2.29 13.63 -7.27
CA THR A 169 2.81 13.85 -5.92
C THR A 169 1.78 13.44 -4.90
N SER A 170 2.22 13.09 -3.70
CA SER A 170 1.32 12.84 -2.58
C SER A 170 1.94 13.27 -1.26
N TRP A 171 1.06 13.54 -0.32
CA TRP A 171 1.41 13.72 1.08
C TRP A 171 0.50 12.88 1.96
N GLN A 172 0.98 12.49 3.11
CA GLN A 172 0.23 11.74 4.10
C GLN A 172 0.59 12.21 5.51
N ALA A 173 -0.42 12.29 6.37
CA ALA A 173 -0.25 12.45 7.80
C ALA A 173 -1.14 11.45 8.51
N MET A 174 -0.60 10.75 9.51
CA MET A 174 -1.36 9.80 10.31
C MET A 174 -0.92 9.88 11.76
N GLY A 175 -1.84 9.54 12.66
CA GLY A 175 -1.54 9.53 14.08
C GLY A 175 -2.47 8.61 14.84
N THR A 176 -1.96 8.08 15.94
CA THR A 176 -2.68 7.22 16.89
C THR A 176 -2.46 7.76 18.29
N ALA A 177 -3.55 7.83 19.04
CA ALA A 177 -3.53 7.97 20.49
C ALA A 177 -4.17 6.74 21.12
N TYR A 178 -3.55 6.19 22.14
CA TYR A 178 -4.08 5.02 22.86
C TYR A 178 -3.78 5.13 24.34
N THR A 179 -4.54 4.40 25.16
CA THR A 179 -4.30 4.29 26.59
C THR A 179 -4.58 2.87 27.07
N ARG A 180 -3.83 2.42 28.07
CA ARG A 180 -4.03 1.12 28.69
C ARG A 180 -4.99 1.27 29.86
N LEU A 181 -6.29 1.07 29.63
CA LEU A 181 -7.31 1.15 30.69
C LEU A 181 -7.21 -0.03 31.67
N ILE A 182 -6.81 -1.20 31.16
CA ILE A 182 -6.45 -2.35 31.98
C ILE A 182 -5.03 -2.76 31.59
N SER A 183 -4.14 -2.81 32.57
CA SER A 183 -2.75 -3.23 32.37
C SER A 183 -2.37 -4.16 33.51
N LYS A 184 -2.75 -5.45 33.41
CA LYS A 184 -2.43 -6.51 34.34
C LYS A 184 -1.55 -7.56 33.66
N PRO A 185 -0.74 -8.34 34.36
CA PRO A 185 0.13 -9.35 33.75
C PRO A 185 -0.59 -10.39 32.88
N ASN A 186 -1.88 -10.56 33.11
CA ASN A 186 -2.71 -11.54 32.41
C ASN A 186 -3.90 -10.93 31.62
N HIS A 187 -4.07 -9.61 31.65
CA HIS A 187 -5.15 -8.94 30.92
C HIS A 187 -4.77 -7.50 30.59
N GLU A 188 -4.88 -7.14 29.33
CA GLU A 188 -4.70 -5.78 28.83
C GLU A 188 -5.92 -5.36 27.99
N PHE A 189 -6.44 -4.17 28.28
CA PHE A 189 -7.47 -3.53 27.46
C PHE A 189 -7.01 -2.14 27.03
N THR A 190 -6.88 -1.96 25.72
CA THR A 190 -6.30 -0.76 25.11
C THR A 190 -7.22 -0.19 24.05
N PRO A 191 -8.05 0.82 24.38
CA PRO A 191 -8.71 1.63 23.37
C PRO A 191 -7.69 2.53 22.65
N SER A 192 -7.94 2.77 21.37
CA SER A 192 -7.15 3.66 20.55
C SER A 192 -8.00 4.46 19.59
N PHE A 193 -7.51 5.66 19.23
CA PHE A 193 -8.06 6.52 18.20
C PHE A 193 -6.99 6.74 17.15
N PHE A 194 -7.33 6.51 15.88
CA PHE A 194 -6.46 6.69 14.73
C PHE A 194 -7.05 7.71 13.77
N VAL A 195 -6.22 8.60 13.26
CA VAL A 195 -6.55 9.53 12.19
C VAL A 195 -5.58 9.38 11.04
N MET A 196 -6.10 9.47 9.82
CA MET A 196 -5.30 9.48 8.61
C MET A 196 -5.81 10.55 7.65
N LEU A 197 -4.87 11.35 7.16
CA LEU A 197 -5.07 12.39 6.16
C LEU A 197 -4.11 12.10 5.02
N TRP A 198 -4.57 12.15 3.79
CA TRP A 198 -3.69 12.09 2.63
C TRP A 198 -4.30 12.83 1.44
N GLY A 199 -3.44 13.17 0.49
CA GLY A 199 -3.87 13.76 -0.77
C GLY A 199 -2.85 13.53 -1.87
N PHE A 200 -3.37 13.37 -3.09
CA PHE A 200 -2.61 13.31 -4.32
C PHE A 200 -2.87 14.56 -5.16
N ASP A 201 -1.92 14.92 -6.01
CA ASP A 201 -2.10 16.01 -6.99
C ASP A 201 -3.12 15.62 -8.08
N LYS A 202 -3.09 14.35 -8.51
CA LYS A 202 -3.97 13.82 -9.57
C LYS A 202 -4.58 12.48 -9.19
N ASP A 203 -5.81 12.22 -9.65
CA ASP A 203 -6.37 10.88 -9.63
C ASP A 203 -5.82 10.07 -10.82
N LEU A 204 -4.96 9.11 -10.54
CA LEU A 204 -4.39 8.18 -11.52
C LEU A 204 -4.83 6.73 -11.26
N SER A 205 -6.03 6.56 -10.71
CA SER A 205 -6.59 5.24 -10.37
C SER A 205 -7.03 4.41 -11.57
N GLY A 206 -7.22 5.05 -12.72
CA GLY A 206 -7.65 4.39 -13.95
C GLY A 206 -6.58 3.49 -14.59
N TYR A 207 -7.02 2.75 -15.61
CA TYR A 207 -6.21 1.80 -16.39
C TYR A 207 -6.08 2.20 -17.86
N THR A 208 -6.48 3.41 -18.25
CA THR A 208 -6.20 3.94 -19.59
C THR A 208 -4.74 4.38 -19.69
N PHE A 209 -4.23 4.47 -20.91
CA PHE A 209 -2.83 4.81 -21.15
C PHE A 209 -2.47 6.17 -20.57
N GLY A 210 -1.44 6.21 -19.73
CA GLY A 210 -1.05 7.39 -18.96
C GLY A 210 -1.52 7.38 -17.52
N GLN A 211 -2.52 6.56 -17.17
CA GLN A 211 -2.98 6.31 -15.81
C GLN A 211 -2.03 5.32 -15.09
N GLY A 212 -2.08 5.29 -13.77
CA GLY A 212 -1.15 4.52 -12.95
C GLY A 212 -1.74 3.26 -12.31
N GLY A 213 -3.06 3.08 -12.30
CA GLY A 213 -3.73 1.93 -11.71
C GLY A 213 -3.58 1.84 -10.18
N TYR A 214 -3.47 2.96 -9.47
CA TYR A 214 -3.39 3.01 -8.02
C TYR A 214 -4.36 4.06 -7.46
N TYR A 215 -5.00 3.75 -6.34
CA TYR A 215 -5.94 4.65 -5.67
C TYR A 215 -5.23 5.95 -5.26
N SER A 216 -5.74 7.10 -5.73
CA SER A 216 -5.10 8.41 -5.60
C SER A 216 -6.12 9.56 -5.44
N PRO A 217 -6.91 9.58 -4.37
CA PRO A 217 -7.83 10.66 -4.10
C PRO A 217 -7.08 11.97 -3.81
N GLN A 218 -7.62 13.11 -4.25
CA GLN A 218 -7.05 14.43 -3.97
C GLN A 218 -7.22 14.82 -2.51
N ARG A 219 -8.26 14.28 -1.84
CA ARG A 219 -8.46 14.43 -0.39
C ARG A 219 -8.97 13.14 0.20
N TYR A 220 -8.35 12.71 1.26
CA TYR A 220 -8.81 11.62 2.09
C TYR A 220 -8.66 11.98 3.56
N VAL A 221 -9.73 11.75 4.33
CA VAL A 221 -9.75 11.89 5.78
C VAL A 221 -10.38 10.63 6.35
N GLY A 222 -9.70 9.95 7.26
CA GLY A 222 -10.21 8.75 7.92
C GLY A 222 -10.03 8.83 9.42
N PHE A 223 -11.05 8.37 10.16
CA PHE A 223 -11.04 8.25 11.62
C PHE A 223 -11.43 6.83 11.99
N ASN A 224 -10.70 6.25 12.93
CA ASN A 224 -11.01 4.91 13.45
C ASN A 224 -10.90 4.91 14.97
N ILE A 225 -11.81 4.21 15.61
CA ILE A 225 -11.71 3.83 17.02
C ILE A 225 -11.51 2.32 17.05
N SER A 226 -10.49 1.86 17.76
CA SER A 226 -10.23 0.45 17.95
C SER A 226 -10.19 0.11 19.45
N LEU A 227 -10.79 -1.02 19.79
CA LEU A 227 -10.78 -1.60 21.14
C LEU A 227 -10.01 -2.91 21.05
N ASN A 228 -8.88 -2.97 21.73
CA ASN A 228 -8.05 -4.17 21.84
C ASN A 228 -8.21 -4.76 23.23
N ASP A 229 -8.63 -6.01 23.29
CA ASP A 229 -8.68 -6.81 24.51
C ASP A 229 -7.83 -8.06 24.35
N THR A 230 -6.81 -8.20 25.17
CA THR A 230 -5.94 -9.38 25.19
C THR A 230 -5.83 -9.92 26.57
N GLY A 231 -5.92 -11.23 26.71
CA GLY A 231 -5.78 -11.83 28.02
C GLY A 231 -5.45 -13.30 27.99
N ARG A 232 -5.11 -13.81 29.17
CA ARG A 232 -4.82 -15.22 29.38
C ARG A 232 -5.25 -15.69 30.78
N THR A 233 -5.71 -16.92 30.85
CA THR A 233 -5.86 -17.71 32.06
C THR A 233 -4.93 -18.91 32.02
N GLU A 234 -5.02 -19.83 32.96
CA GLU A 234 -4.23 -21.08 32.89
C GLU A 234 -4.44 -21.87 31.60
N ASN A 235 -5.69 -21.86 31.09
CA ASN A 235 -6.07 -22.69 29.95
C ASN A 235 -6.52 -21.91 28.74
N TRP A 236 -6.71 -20.58 28.79
CA TRP A 236 -7.20 -19.77 27.69
C TRP A 236 -6.31 -18.60 27.40
N THR A 237 -6.11 -18.33 26.13
CA THR A 237 -5.54 -17.08 25.64
C THR A 237 -6.51 -16.49 24.63
N TRP A 238 -6.74 -15.19 24.73
CA TRP A 238 -7.60 -14.50 23.75
C TRP A 238 -7.00 -13.18 23.30
N ARG A 239 -7.35 -12.81 22.09
CA ARG A 239 -7.17 -11.47 21.55
C ARG A 239 -8.41 -11.11 20.75
N VAL A 240 -9.04 -10.02 21.11
CA VAL A 240 -10.20 -9.47 20.41
C VAL A 240 -9.88 -8.04 20.02
N THR A 241 -10.10 -7.71 18.76
CA THR A 241 -9.97 -6.34 18.24
C THR A 241 -11.27 -5.98 17.56
N ALA A 242 -11.94 -4.94 18.05
CA ALA A 242 -13.10 -4.34 17.41
C ALA A 242 -12.73 -2.95 16.89
N THR A 243 -13.01 -2.67 15.64
CA THR A 243 -12.70 -1.37 15.01
C THR A 243 -13.95 -0.83 14.34
N ALA A 244 -14.21 0.46 14.53
CA ALA A 244 -15.22 1.22 13.80
C ALA A 244 -14.58 2.49 13.24
N GLY A 245 -14.90 2.82 12.01
CA GLY A 245 -14.32 3.95 11.33
C GLY A 245 -15.27 4.65 10.37
N ARG A 246 -14.91 5.89 10.06
CA ARG A 246 -15.56 6.69 9.03
C ARG A 246 -14.50 7.41 8.23
N SER A 247 -14.67 7.42 6.91
CA SER A 247 -13.74 8.10 6.01
C SER A 247 -14.49 8.93 4.97
N TYR A 248 -13.83 9.99 4.55
CA TYR A 248 -14.23 10.83 3.43
C TYR A 248 -13.16 10.75 2.36
N ALA A 249 -13.57 10.51 1.13
CA ALA A 249 -12.68 10.54 -0.03
C ALA A 249 -13.27 11.48 -1.08
N LYS A 250 -12.41 12.34 -1.66
CA LYS A 250 -12.74 13.17 -2.81
C LYS A 250 -11.75 12.85 -3.92
N THR A 251 -12.29 12.46 -5.08
CA THR A 251 -11.54 12.34 -6.33
C THR A 251 -12.00 13.41 -7.29
N GLU A 252 -11.08 14.19 -7.83
CA GLU A 252 -11.38 15.18 -8.86
C GLU A 252 -11.19 14.54 -10.23
N GLY A 253 -12.03 14.94 -11.17
CA GLY A 253 -11.98 14.43 -12.52
C GLY A 253 -10.63 14.69 -13.19
N ILE A 254 -10.09 13.69 -13.87
CA ILE A 254 -8.88 13.79 -14.68
C ILE A 254 -9.18 13.39 -16.13
N ALA A 255 -8.39 13.91 -17.06
CA ALA A 255 -8.45 13.48 -18.45
C ALA A 255 -8.28 11.95 -18.54
N ARG A 256 -9.14 11.30 -19.31
CA ARG A 256 -9.10 9.85 -19.56
C ARG A 256 -7.72 9.40 -20.03
N TYR A 257 -7.07 10.21 -20.87
CA TYR A 257 -5.70 9.99 -21.34
C TYR A 257 -4.81 11.15 -20.85
N PRO A 258 -4.22 11.05 -19.67
CA PRO A 258 -3.45 12.15 -19.09
C PRO A 258 -2.15 12.46 -19.84
N LEU A 259 -1.74 11.60 -20.79
CA LEU A 259 -0.57 11.78 -21.65
C LEU A 259 -0.95 11.68 -23.14
N PRO A 260 -1.78 12.59 -23.69
CA PRO A 260 -2.29 12.47 -25.06
C PRO A 260 -1.20 12.53 -26.13
N GLY A 261 -0.06 13.19 -25.85
CA GLY A 261 1.09 13.27 -26.75
C GLY A 261 1.82 11.93 -26.94
N SER A 262 1.65 10.99 -26.02
CA SER A 262 2.28 9.66 -26.09
C SER A 262 1.49 8.66 -26.94
N ILE A 263 0.26 9.00 -27.36
CA ILE A 263 -0.59 8.18 -28.21
C ILE A 263 -0.24 8.45 -29.66
N PRO A 264 0.06 7.42 -30.49
CA PRO A 264 0.34 7.59 -31.89
C PRO A 264 -0.81 8.30 -32.64
N ALA A 265 -0.49 9.16 -33.61
CA ALA A 265 -1.49 9.96 -34.32
C ALA A 265 -2.56 9.13 -35.05
N TRP A 266 -2.18 7.95 -35.57
CA TRP A 266 -3.09 7.03 -36.25
C TRP A 266 -4.05 6.27 -35.31
N GLN A 267 -3.81 6.36 -34.01
CA GLN A 267 -4.59 5.68 -32.97
C GLN A 267 -5.18 6.67 -31.96
N LYS A 268 -5.15 7.96 -32.27
CA LYS A 268 -5.77 8.96 -31.42
C LYS A 268 -7.29 8.70 -31.37
N PRO A 269 -7.86 8.55 -30.19
CA PRO A 269 -9.31 8.57 -30.00
C PRO A 269 -9.89 9.85 -30.59
N ASN A 270 -11.19 9.86 -30.84
CA ASN A 270 -11.89 11.09 -31.21
C ASN A 270 -11.60 12.20 -30.20
N MET A 271 -11.61 13.45 -30.63
CA MET A 271 -11.33 14.59 -29.74
C MET A 271 -12.19 14.58 -28.47
N SER A 272 -13.43 14.08 -28.55
CA SER A 272 -14.32 13.89 -27.40
C SER A 272 -13.76 12.91 -26.36
N ASP A 273 -13.13 11.82 -26.79
CA ASP A 273 -12.55 10.82 -25.89
C ASP A 273 -11.23 11.32 -25.28
N LEU A 274 -10.43 12.07 -26.06
CA LEU A 274 -9.20 12.70 -25.56
C LEU A 274 -9.46 13.77 -24.51
N THR A 275 -10.58 14.49 -24.66
CA THR A 275 -10.96 15.58 -23.76
C THR A 275 -11.92 15.13 -22.66
N SER A 276 -12.38 13.87 -22.71
CA SER A 276 -13.27 13.35 -21.66
C SER A 276 -12.57 13.36 -20.31
N VAL A 277 -13.25 13.89 -19.31
CA VAL A 277 -12.79 13.96 -17.93
C VAL A 277 -13.67 13.06 -17.09
N SER A 278 -13.07 12.25 -16.21
CA SER A 278 -13.85 11.46 -15.27
C SER A 278 -14.68 12.36 -14.33
N SER A 279 -15.79 11.84 -13.82
CA SER A 279 -16.61 12.59 -12.88
C SER A 279 -15.87 12.81 -11.55
N THR A 280 -16.08 13.97 -10.95
CA THR A 280 -15.68 14.19 -9.55
C THR A 280 -16.60 13.40 -8.63
N SER A 281 -16.04 12.66 -7.68
CA SER A 281 -16.79 12.01 -6.61
C SER A 281 -16.34 12.49 -5.24
N ALA A 282 -17.26 12.55 -4.29
CA ALA A 282 -16.97 12.98 -2.93
C ALA A 282 -17.94 12.27 -1.97
N ASP A 283 -17.46 11.25 -1.27
CA ASP A 283 -18.32 10.36 -0.50
C ASP A 283 -17.77 10.06 0.89
N TRP A 284 -18.69 9.86 1.82
CA TRP A 284 -18.44 9.30 3.14
C TRP A 284 -18.69 7.80 3.14
N SER A 285 -17.77 7.06 3.75
CA SER A 285 -17.90 5.61 3.95
C SER A 285 -17.73 5.27 5.42
N ASN A 286 -18.49 4.30 5.89
CA ASN A 286 -18.34 3.73 7.23
C ASN A 286 -17.72 2.34 7.11
N SER A 287 -16.88 1.97 8.06
CA SER A 287 -16.26 0.65 8.14
C SER A 287 -16.35 0.12 9.57
N TRP A 288 -16.47 -1.18 9.70
CA TRP A 288 -16.34 -1.86 10.99
C TRP A 288 -15.70 -3.24 10.76
N SER A 289 -14.98 -3.70 11.73
CA SER A 289 -14.42 -5.04 11.74
C SER A 289 -14.33 -5.56 13.17
N VAL A 290 -14.46 -6.85 13.31
CA VAL A 290 -14.17 -7.57 14.56
C VAL A 290 -13.26 -8.73 14.19
N GLN A 291 -12.17 -8.84 14.90
CA GLN A 291 -11.24 -9.97 14.79
C GLN A 291 -11.10 -10.60 16.15
N ALA A 292 -11.21 -11.91 16.23
CA ALA A 292 -11.07 -12.67 17.45
C ALA A 292 -10.14 -13.86 17.23
N ASN A 293 -9.20 -14.02 18.15
CA ASN A 293 -8.37 -15.22 18.25
C ASN A 293 -8.58 -15.79 19.65
N LEU A 294 -8.95 -17.04 19.73
CA LEU A 294 -9.15 -17.77 20.98
C LEU A 294 -8.38 -19.07 20.93
N GLU A 295 -7.56 -19.30 21.93
CA GLU A 295 -6.78 -20.52 22.05
C GLU A 295 -7.05 -21.17 23.42
N ARG A 296 -7.26 -22.48 23.42
CA ARG A 296 -7.39 -23.29 24.64
C ARG A 296 -6.25 -24.28 24.74
N ARG A 297 -5.56 -24.26 25.84
CA ARG A 297 -4.56 -25.25 26.21
C ARG A 297 -5.26 -26.49 26.73
N LEU A 298 -5.02 -27.64 26.10
CA LEU A 298 -5.59 -28.94 26.47
C LEU A 298 -4.62 -29.79 27.33
N GLY A 299 -3.35 -29.40 27.38
CA GLY A 299 -2.31 -30.09 28.09
C GLY A 299 -0.98 -29.36 28.04
N SER A 300 0.11 -29.99 28.45
CA SER A 300 1.44 -29.36 28.46
C SER A 300 1.99 -29.06 27.07
N HIS A 301 1.50 -29.77 26.02
CA HIS A 301 2.06 -29.70 24.66
C HIS A 301 1.00 -29.52 23.56
N VAL A 302 -0.27 -29.40 23.92
CA VAL A 302 -1.37 -29.31 22.96
C VAL A 302 -2.25 -28.11 23.25
N SER A 303 -2.46 -27.25 22.25
CA SER A 303 -3.46 -26.18 22.26
C SER A 303 -4.35 -26.32 21.02
N VAL A 304 -5.58 -25.86 21.14
CA VAL A 304 -6.54 -25.75 20.03
C VAL A 304 -7.05 -24.32 19.98
N GLY A 305 -7.01 -23.70 18.81
CA GLY A 305 -7.40 -22.32 18.61
C GLY A 305 -8.35 -22.14 17.43
N ALA A 306 -9.11 -21.04 17.47
CA ALA A 306 -9.93 -20.54 16.39
C ALA A 306 -9.63 -19.05 16.17
N ALA A 307 -9.65 -18.63 14.91
CA ALA A 307 -9.54 -17.24 14.50
C ALA A 307 -10.72 -16.89 13.59
N ALA A 308 -11.31 -15.70 13.80
CA ALA A 308 -12.39 -15.16 13.00
C ALA A 308 -12.13 -13.68 12.68
#